data_a571a61467608dcbdb25724591a4f091
#
_entry.id   a571a61467608dcbdb25724591a4f091
#
_cell.length_a   1.000
_cell.length_b   1.000
_cell.length_c   1.000
_cell.angle_alpha   90.00
_cell.angle_beta   90.00
_cell.angle_gamma   90.00
#
_symmetry.space_group_name_H-M   'P 1'
#
loop_
_entity.id
_entity.type
_entity.pdbx_description
1 polymer ?
#
loop_
_entity_poly.entity_id
_entity_poly.type
_entity_poly.pdbx_seq_one_letter_code
_entity_poly.pdbx_strand_id
1 'polypeptide(L)'
;MITAIDTNILIDILEPDPVFGQASKQALRRCLQEGTVIACEVVWAEVVTVYRNKKKQVVDILSRIGIEYSPMVLEAALEAADCWYAFRKKNKVRDRIVADFLVGGHALILSDRLLTRDRGFYRDYFKGLNVISP
;
A
#
# COMPACT_ATOMS: atom_id res chain seq x y z
N MET A 1 -6.03 -3.12 -15.56
CA MET A 1 -4.91 -2.73 -14.67
C MET A 1 -5.35 -2.87 -13.23
N ILE A 2 -4.60 -3.61 -12.45
CA ILE A 2 -4.83 -3.76 -11.01
C ILE A 2 -3.72 -2.99 -10.29
N THR A 3 -4.11 -2.00 -9.49
CA THR A 3 -3.17 -1.20 -8.68
C THR A 3 -3.36 -1.52 -7.20
N ALA A 4 -2.31 -1.97 -6.53
CA ALA A 4 -2.29 -2.01 -5.07
C ALA A 4 -1.98 -0.61 -4.54
N ILE A 5 -2.56 -0.25 -3.40
CA ILE A 5 -2.37 1.07 -2.80
C ILE A 5 -1.75 0.94 -1.41
N ASP A 6 -0.79 1.82 -1.12
CA ASP A 6 -0.15 1.88 0.18
C ASP A 6 -0.92 2.79 1.14
N THR A 7 -0.76 2.55 2.42
CA THR A 7 -1.42 3.29 3.52
C THR A 7 -1.17 4.79 3.43
N ASN A 8 0.04 5.23 3.11
CA ASN A 8 0.39 6.65 3.06
C ASN A 8 -0.47 7.45 2.07
N ILE A 9 -0.84 6.85 0.95
CA ILE A 9 -1.70 7.49 -0.05
C ILE A 9 -3.12 7.70 0.51
N LEU A 10 -3.68 6.68 1.16
CA LEU A 10 -5.03 6.76 1.73
C LEU A 10 -5.10 7.78 2.86
N ILE A 11 -4.09 7.82 3.72
CA ILE A 11 -4.05 8.80 4.81
C ILE A 11 -3.91 10.23 4.28
N ASP A 12 -3.10 10.46 3.24
CA ASP A 12 -2.99 11.77 2.59
C ASP A 12 -4.34 12.31 2.12
N ILE A 13 -5.23 11.41 1.68
CA ILE A 13 -6.54 11.77 1.13
C ILE A 13 -7.57 11.94 2.25
N LEU A 14 -7.60 11.02 3.21
CA LEU A 14 -8.57 11.04 4.32
C LEU A 14 -8.31 12.19 5.30
N GLU A 15 -7.04 12.50 5.54
CA GLU A 15 -6.59 13.70 6.25
C GLU A 15 -5.87 14.59 5.24
N PRO A 16 -6.59 15.53 4.56
CA PRO A 16 -6.01 16.26 3.45
C PRO A 16 -4.66 16.87 3.80
N ASP A 17 -3.61 16.20 3.36
CA ASP A 17 -2.24 16.64 3.60
C ASP A 17 -1.95 17.88 2.75
N PRO A 18 -1.44 18.99 3.35
CA PRO A 18 -1.20 20.22 2.61
C PRO A 18 -0.10 20.09 1.55
N VAL A 19 0.80 19.11 1.69
CA VAL A 19 1.90 18.90 0.74
C VAL A 19 1.55 17.82 -0.27
N PHE A 20 1.04 16.67 0.18
CA PHE A 20 0.85 15.47 -0.65
C PHE A 20 -0.60 15.19 -1.05
N GLY A 21 -1.56 15.76 -0.33
CA GLY A 21 -2.98 15.39 -0.47
C GLY A 21 -3.52 15.49 -1.89
N GLN A 22 -3.26 16.57 -2.58
CA GLN A 22 -3.77 16.77 -3.96
C GLN A 22 -3.12 15.81 -4.95
N ALA A 23 -1.81 15.63 -4.87
CA ALA A 23 -1.09 14.72 -5.75
C ALA A 23 -1.54 13.27 -5.54
N SER A 24 -1.68 12.84 -4.28
CA SER A 24 -2.16 11.51 -3.91
C SER A 24 -3.59 11.27 -4.41
N LYS A 25 -4.47 12.28 -4.25
CA LYS A 25 -5.85 12.20 -4.75
C LYS A 25 -5.92 12.05 -6.26
N GLN A 26 -5.12 12.83 -6.99
CA GLN A 26 -5.07 12.75 -8.45
C GLN A 26 -4.50 11.42 -8.92
N ALA A 27 -3.47 10.92 -8.26
CA ALA A 27 -2.88 9.62 -8.59
C ALA A 27 -3.89 8.48 -8.38
N LEU A 28 -4.60 8.49 -7.25
CA LEU A 28 -5.64 7.49 -7.00
C LEU A 28 -6.75 7.56 -8.05
N ARG A 29 -7.19 8.77 -8.38
CA ARG A 29 -8.24 8.96 -9.40
C ARG A 29 -7.83 8.34 -10.74
N ARG A 30 -6.58 8.56 -11.16
CA ARG A 30 -6.06 7.94 -12.39
C ARG A 30 -6.09 6.42 -12.29
N CYS A 31 -5.63 5.86 -11.19
CA CYS A 31 -5.64 4.40 -11.00
C CYS A 31 -7.06 3.81 -11.08
N LEU A 32 -8.05 4.50 -10.51
CA LEU A 32 -9.44 4.08 -10.57
C LEU A 32 -10.02 4.16 -11.99
N GLN A 33 -9.59 5.13 -12.78
CA GLN A 33 -9.98 5.25 -14.18
C GLN A 33 -9.33 4.17 -15.06
N GLU A 34 -8.14 3.72 -14.71
CA GLU A 34 -7.39 2.72 -15.45
C GLU A 34 -7.74 1.27 -15.06
N GLY A 35 -8.42 1.07 -13.96
CA GLY A 35 -8.82 -0.28 -13.53
C GLY A 35 -9.18 -0.35 -12.06
N THR A 36 -8.86 -1.49 -11.45
CA THR A 36 -9.20 -1.81 -10.08
C THR A 36 -8.09 -1.36 -9.12
N VAL A 37 -8.48 -0.80 -7.98
CA VAL A 37 -7.56 -0.46 -6.89
C VAL A 37 -7.84 -1.38 -5.71
N ILE A 38 -6.80 -2.08 -5.25
CA ILE A 38 -6.89 -3.06 -4.16
C ILE A 38 -6.00 -2.68 -2.98
N ALA A 39 -6.40 -3.08 -1.79
CA ALA A 39 -5.61 -2.95 -0.57
C ALA A 39 -5.73 -4.21 0.27
N CYS A 40 -4.59 -4.72 0.75
CA CYS A 40 -4.58 -5.90 1.62
C CYS A 40 -4.98 -5.55 3.07
N GLU A 41 -5.18 -6.58 3.87
CA GLU A 41 -5.58 -6.43 5.28
C GLU A 41 -4.61 -5.55 6.09
N VAL A 42 -3.33 -5.55 5.75
CA VAL A 42 -2.35 -4.70 6.43
C VAL A 42 -2.68 -3.22 6.24
N VAL A 43 -2.95 -2.82 5.00
CA VAL A 43 -3.31 -1.43 4.67
C VAL A 43 -4.63 -1.04 5.34
N TRP A 44 -5.65 -1.89 5.26
CA TRP A 44 -6.93 -1.67 5.94
C TRP A 44 -6.75 -1.50 7.44
N ALA A 45 -5.97 -2.37 8.07
CA ALA A 45 -5.70 -2.32 9.50
C ALA A 45 -4.99 -1.02 9.89
N GLU A 46 -3.98 -0.61 9.13
CA GLU A 46 -3.23 0.62 9.40
C GLU A 46 -4.11 1.86 9.27
N VAL A 47 -4.90 1.96 8.19
CA VAL A 47 -5.80 3.11 7.98
C VAL A 47 -6.88 3.17 9.06
N VAL A 48 -7.52 2.05 9.36
CA VAL A 48 -8.57 1.99 10.38
C VAL A 48 -8.03 2.30 11.78
N THR A 49 -6.78 1.91 12.07
CA THR A 49 -6.15 2.23 13.36
C THR A 49 -6.01 3.74 13.58
N VAL A 50 -5.72 4.51 12.53
CA VAL A 50 -5.66 5.98 12.63
C VAL A 50 -7.03 6.55 13.04
N TYR A 51 -8.12 5.94 12.56
CA TYR A 51 -9.49 6.40 12.77
C TYR A 51 -10.32 5.44 13.63
N ARG A 52 -9.70 4.81 14.63
CA ARG A 52 -10.29 3.72 15.43
C ARG A 52 -11.70 4.00 15.99
N ASN A 53 -12.00 5.25 16.32
CA ASN A 53 -13.32 5.63 16.82
C ASN A 53 -14.37 5.79 15.73
N LYS A 54 -13.96 5.71 14.47
CA LYS A 54 -14.81 5.90 13.28
C LYS A 54 -14.67 4.75 12.29
N LYS A 55 -14.48 3.54 12.81
CA LYS A 55 -14.19 2.34 12.04
C LYS A 55 -15.17 2.11 10.88
N LYS A 56 -16.46 2.14 11.17
CA LYS A 56 -17.51 1.93 10.16
C LYS A 56 -17.51 3.02 9.10
N GLN A 57 -17.27 4.27 9.50
CA GLN A 57 -17.23 5.41 8.59
C GLN A 57 -16.06 5.31 7.63
N VAL A 58 -14.89 4.91 8.11
CA VAL A 58 -13.69 4.74 7.27
C VAL A 58 -13.89 3.62 6.27
N VAL A 59 -14.41 2.48 6.69
CA VAL A 59 -14.73 1.35 5.80
C VAL A 59 -15.69 1.78 4.71
N ASP A 60 -16.74 2.52 5.08
CA ASP A 60 -17.73 3.01 4.14
C ASP A 60 -17.13 3.99 3.13
N ILE A 61 -16.31 4.92 3.59
CA ILE A 61 -15.62 5.89 2.72
C ILE A 61 -14.69 5.20 1.73
N LEU A 62 -13.85 4.28 2.19
CA LEU A 62 -12.93 3.55 1.32
C LEU A 62 -13.68 2.73 0.28
N SER A 63 -14.76 2.07 0.67
CA SER A 63 -15.61 1.31 -0.24
C SER A 63 -16.27 2.20 -1.31
N ARG A 64 -16.75 3.38 -0.92
CA ARG A 64 -17.35 4.36 -1.84
C ARG A 64 -16.32 4.95 -2.81
N ILE A 65 -15.10 5.15 -2.36
CA ILE A 65 -14.01 5.60 -3.23
C ILE A 65 -13.70 4.55 -4.30
N GLY A 66 -13.91 3.26 -3.97
CA GLY A 66 -13.65 2.16 -4.88
C GLY A 66 -12.42 1.33 -4.50
N ILE A 67 -11.98 1.41 -3.25
CA ILE A 67 -10.88 0.57 -2.76
C ILE A 67 -11.44 -0.80 -2.42
N GLU A 68 -10.97 -1.83 -3.09
CA GLU A 68 -11.39 -3.21 -2.85
C GLU A 68 -10.49 -3.90 -1.83
N TYR A 69 -11.09 -4.63 -0.91
CA TYR A 69 -10.34 -5.47 0.02
C TYR A 69 -9.78 -6.68 -0.72
N SER A 70 -8.46 -6.88 -0.66
CA SER A 70 -7.77 -7.99 -1.31
C SER A 70 -6.91 -8.74 -0.28
N PRO A 71 -7.36 -9.92 0.18
CA PRO A 71 -6.63 -10.65 1.21
C PRO A 71 -5.29 -11.18 0.72
N MET A 72 -4.35 -11.31 1.65
CA MET A 72 -3.03 -11.88 1.43
C MET A 72 -3.15 -13.36 1.01
N VAL A 73 -2.28 -13.79 0.10
CA VAL A 73 -2.10 -15.20 -0.23
C VAL A 73 -0.73 -15.67 0.27
N LEU A 74 -0.57 -16.98 0.47
CA LEU A 74 0.69 -17.54 1.00
C LEU A 74 1.90 -17.13 0.15
N GLU A 75 1.77 -17.18 -1.16
CA GLU A 75 2.85 -16.81 -2.08
C GLU A 75 3.35 -15.38 -1.81
N ALA A 76 2.44 -14.45 -1.55
CA ALA A 76 2.79 -13.06 -1.22
C ALA A 76 3.54 -12.96 0.12
N ALA A 77 3.13 -13.75 1.11
CA ALA A 77 3.81 -13.80 2.41
C ALA A 77 5.23 -14.36 2.27
N LEU A 78 5.43 -15.36 1.43
CA LEU A 78 6.76 -15.94 1.19
C LEU A 78 7.68 -14.95 0.49
N GLU A 79 7.21 -14.20 -0.49
CA GLU A 79 7.96 -13.12 -1.12
C GLU A 79 8.34 -12.04 -0.12
N ALA A 80 7.41 -11.65 0.74
CA ALA A 80 7.66 -10.69 1.81
C ALA A 80 8.75 -11.18 2.76
N ALA A 81 8.73 -12.46 3.11
CA ALA A 81 9.72 -13.07 3.99
C ALA A 81 11.12 -12.99 3.38
N ASP A 82 11.28 -13.31 2.11
CA ASP A 82 12.56 -13.26 1.41
C ASP A 82 13.11 -11.83 1.36
N CYS A 83 12.27 -10.87 1.05
CA CYS A 83 12.68 -9.46 1.02
C CYS A 83 13.04 -8.93 2.40
N TRP A 84 12.28 -9.29 3.43
CA TRP A 84 12.57 -8.88 4.80
C TRP A 84 13.86 -9.51 5.32
N TYR A 85 14.10 -10.78 5.02
CA TYR A 85 15.35 -11.45 5.34
C TYR A 85 16.54 -10.73 4.71
N ALA A 86 16.46 -10.41 3.41
CA ALA A 86 17.51 -9.69 2.70
C ALA A 86 17.76 -8.30 3.32
N PHE A 87 16.71 -7.58 3.68
CA PHE A 87 16.81 -6.29 4.35
C PHE A 87 17.54 -6.40 5.70
N ARG A 88 17.16 -7.37 6.52
CA ARG A 88 17.75 -7.57 7.85
C ARG A 88 19.22 -7.97 7.79
N LYS A 89 19.65 -8.68 6.75
CA LYS A 89 21.07 -9.02 6.54
C LYS A 89 21.90 -7.80 6.17
N LYS A 90 21.33 -6.88 5.39
CA LYS A 90 22.04 -5.73 4.82
C LYS A 90 22.09 -4.52 5.75
N ASN A 91 21.09 -4.38 6.64
CA ASN A 91 20.90 -3.18 7.43
C ASN A 91 21.07 -3.43 8.92
N LYS A 92 21.98 -2.69 9.55
CA LYS A 92 22.16 -2.70 11.00
C LYS A 92 21.03 -1.97 11.71
N VAL A 93 20.53 -0.89 11.11
CA VAL A 93 19.36 -0.16 11.62
C VAL A 93 18.11 -0.79 11.02
N ARG A 94 17.18 -1.21 11.88
CA ARG A 94 15.94 -1.89 11.48
C ARG A 94 14.79 -0.92 11.55
N ASP A 95 14.80 0.04 10.62
CA ASP A 95 13.78 1.09 10.51
C ASP A 95 12.52 0.66 9.75
N ARG A 96 12.50 -0.59 9.27
CA ARG A 96 11.35 -1.18 8.57
C ARG A 96 10.78 -2.34 9.36
N ILE A 97 9.47 -2.47 9.34
CA ILE A 97 8.72 -3.52 10.01
C ILE A 97 8.14 -4.50 8.99
N VAL A 98 7.70 -5.66 9.45
CA VAL A 98 7.16 -6.69 8.57
C VAL A 98 5.98 -6.20 7.72
N ALA A 99 5.19 -5.26 8.24
CA ALA A 99 4.04 -4.69 7.52
C ALA A 99 4.45 -4.11 6.16
N ASP A 100 5.58 -3.39 6.08
CA ASP A 100 6.08 -2.83 4.83
C ASP A 100 6.35 -3.92 3.79
N PHE A 101 6.91 -5.05 4.23
CA PHE A 101 7.23 -6.18 3.35
C PHE A 101 5.98 -6.95 2.93
N LEU A 102 4.98 -7.04 3.81
CA LEU A 102 3.70 -7.67 3.46
C LEU A 102 2.96 -6.87 2.40
N VAL A 103 2.94 -5.55 2.51
CA VAL A 103 2.34 -4.68 1.48
C VAL A 103 3.05 -4.88 0.14
N GLY A 104 4.37 -4.91 0.13
CA GLY A 104 5.16 -5.14 -1.08
C GLY A 104 4.93 -6.52 -1.69
N GLY A 105 4.92 -7.56 -0.86
CA GLY A 105 4.66 -8.93 -1.31
C GLY A 105 3.28 -9.11 -1.91
N HIS A 106 2.26 -8.54 -1.25
CA HIS A 106 0.90 -8.52 -1.77
C HIS A 106 0.82 -7.84 -3.15
N ALA A 107 1.40 -6.65 -3.26
CA ALA A 107 1.40 -5.91 -4.52
C ALA A 107 2.12 -6.67 -5.65
N LEU A 108 3.27 -7.28 -5.34
CA LEU A 108 4.05 -8.03 -6.32
C LEU A 108 3.26 -9.21 -6.91
N ILE A 109 2.53 -9.95 -6.07
CA ILE A 109 1.84 -11.18 -6.49
C ILE A 109 0.42 -10.90 -7.01
N LEU A 110 -0.30 -9.95 -6.44
CA LEU A 110 -1.72 -9.77 -6.69
C LEU A 110 -2.09 -8.53 -7.50
N SER A 111 -1.10 -7.72 -7.89
CA SER A 111 -1.36 -6.52 -8.70
C SER A 111 -0.35 -6.33 -9.82
N ASP A 112 -0.65 -5.37 -10.68
CA ASP A 112 0.25 -4.98 -11.77
C ASP A 112 1.24 -3.90 -11.32
N ARG A 113 0.88 -3.14 -10.28
CA ARG A 113 1.72 -2.04 -9.77
C ARG A 113 1.30 -1.62 -8.35
N LEU A 114 2.18 -0.91 -7.66
CA LEU A 114 1.93 -0.35 -6.34
C LEU A 114 1.97 1.18 -6.41
N LEU A 115 0.92 1.82 -5.92
CA LEU A 115 0.87 3.27 -5.72
C LEU A 115 1.31 3.60 -4.28
N THR A 116 2.44 4.30 -4.15
CA THR A 116 3.04 4.65 -2.86
C THR A 116 3.89 5.91 -2.95
N ARG A 117 4.05 6.63 -1.84
CA ARG A 117 5.05 7.69 -1.72
C ARG A 117 6.45 7.15 -1.38
N ASP A 118 6.54 5.92 -0.90
CA ASP A 118 7.80 5.30 -0.45
C ASP A 118 8.47 4.50 -1.57
N ARG A 119 8.64 5.15 -2.69
CA ARG A 119 9.11 4.57 -3.94
C ARG A 119 10.48 3.93 -3.85
N GLY A 120 11.42 4.57 -3.15
CA GLY A 120 12.80 4.10 -3.06
C GLY A 120 12.90 2.75 -2.36
N PHE A 121 12.20 2.61 -1.23
CA PHE A 121 12.18 1.35 -0.48
C PHE A 121 11.67 0.18 -1.33
N TYR A 122 10.52 0.35 -1.98
CA TYR A 122 9.93 -0.74 -2.77
C TYR A 122 10.75 -1.07 -4.01
N ARG A 123 11.37 -0.10 -4.66
CA ARG A 123 12.28 -0.34 -5.77
C ARG A 123 13.51 -1.15 -5.36
N ASP A 124 14.06 -0.86 -4.20
CA ASP A 124 15.29 -1.49 -3.73
C ASP A 124 15.08 -2.95 -3.32
N TYR A 125 13.92 -3.27 -2.73
CA TYR A 125 13.68 -4.58 -2.14
C TYR A 125 12.68 -5.45 -2.90
N PHE A 126 11.84 -4.89 -3.76
CA PHE A 126 10.85 -5.63 -4.53
C PHE A 126 11.13 -5.52 -6.03
N LYS A 127 12.18 -6.20 -6.48
CA LYS A 127 12.54 -6.24 -7.90
C LYS A 127 11.44 -6.95 -8.68
N GLY A 128 11.03 -6.35 -9.79
CA GLY A 128 9.90 -6.84 -10.57
C GLY A 128 8.57 -6.18 -10.20
N LEU A 129 8.48 -5.49 -9.07
CA LEU A 129 7.32 -4.69 -8.72
C LEU A 129 7.36 -3.35 -9.45
N ASN A 130 6.34 -3.05 -10.21
CA ASN A 130 6.16 -1.73 -10.82
C ASN A 130 5.64 -0.76 -9.75
N VAL A 131 6.43 0.26 -9.44
CA VAL A 131 6.10 1.23 -8.38
C VAL A 131 5.82 2.58 -9.01
N ILE A 132 4.65 3.13 -8.72
CA ILE A 132 4.25 4.47 -9.15
C ILE A 132 4.03 5.36 -7.93
N SER A 133 4.28 6.65 -8.10
CA SER A 133 4.08 7.64 -7.04
C SER A 133 3.30 8.85 -7.55
N PRO A 134 2.67 9.59 -6.62
CA PRO A 134 1.95 10.81 -6.97
C PRO A 134 2.82 11.86 -7.65
#